data_7f1cebbcb3c3871f5b60da8375bc6d90
#
_entry.id   7f1cebbcb3c3871f5b60da8375bc6d90
#
_cell.length_a   1.000
_cell.length_b   1.000
_cell.length_c   1.000
_cell.angle_alpha   90.00
_cell.angle_beta   90.00
_cell.angle_gamma   90.00
#
_symmetry.space_group_name_H-M   'P 1'
#
loop_
_entity.id
_entity.type
_entity.pdbx_description
1 polymer ?
#
loop_
_entity_poly.entity_id
_entity_poly.type
_entity_poly.pdbx_seq_one_letter_code
_entity_poly.pdbx_strand_id
1 'polypeptide(L)'
;SLHPGSLLKDLDTEKYFHLVLPTDELAEPKKSHRQSHRKKVLPEIYLTRLLSTKGTLQKFLDDLFKAILSIREDKPPLAVKYFFDFLEEQAEKRGISDPDTLHIWKTNSLPLRFWVNILKNPQFVFDIDKTDHIDACLSVIAQAFIDACSISDLQLGKDSPTNKLLYAKEIPEYRKIVQRYYKQIQDMTPLSEQEMNAHLAEESRKYQNEFNTNVAMAEIYKYAKRYRPQ
;
A
#
# COMPACT_ATOMS: atom_id res chain seq x y z
N SER A 1 1.42 19.70 -7.06
CA SER A 1 0.31 19.16 -6.27
C SER A 1 -0.16 17.87 -6.91
N LEU A 2 0.32 16.75 -6.40
CA LEU A 2 -0.17 15.44 -6.82
C LEU A 2 -1.47 15.18 -6.06
N HIS A 3 -2.58 15.33 -6.76
CA HIS A 3 -3.89 14.91 -6.28
C HIS A 3 -3.87 13.39 -6.05
N PRO A 4 -4.46 12.87 -4.95
CA PRO A 4 -4.60 11.41 -4.74
C PRO A 4 -5.26 10.69 -5.93
N GLY A 5 -6.07 11.40 -6.71
CA GLY A 5 -6.69 10.89 -7.92
C GLY A 5 -5.76 10.65 -9.11
N SER A 6 -4.52 11.19 -9.10
CA SER A 6 -3.62 10.98 -10.23
C SER A 6 -2.87 9.64 -10.18
N LEU A 7 -2.64 9.11 -8.97
CA LEU A 7 -2.10 7.75 -8.78
C LEU A 7 -3.12 6.65 -9.12
N LEU A 8 -4.41 6.99 -9.09
CA LEU A 8 -5.51 6.07 -9.44
C LEU A 8 -5.80 6.01 -10.95
N LYS A 9 -5.33 7.00 -11.73
CA LYS A 9 -5.59 7.04 -13.20
C LYS A 9 -4.72 6.08 -14.00
N ASP A 10 -3.59 5.63 -13.46
CA ASP A 10 -2.71 4.66 -14.12
C ASP A 10 -3.08 3.19 -13.81
N LEU A 11 -4.11 2.97 -12.99
CA LEU A 11 -4.73 1.67 -12.85
C LEU A 11 -5.62 1.46 -14.07
N ASP A 12 -5.20 0.60 -14.97
CA ASP A 12 -6.06 0.01 -16.02
C ASP A 12 -7.15 -0.81 -15.31
N THR A 13 -8.19 -0.09 -14.90
CA THR A 13 -9.18 -0.56 -13.93
C THR A 13 -10.01 -1.71 -14.47
N GLU A 14 -10.16 -1.84 -15.80
CA GLU A 14 -10.95 -2.90 -16.42
C GLU A 14 -10.28 -4.27 -16.32
N LYS A 15 -8.94 -4.33 -16.26
CA LYS A 15 -8.17 -5.58 -16.24
C LYS A 15 -8.08 -6.24 -14.86
N TYR A 16 -8.25 -5.46 -13.78
CA TYR A 16 -7.94 -5.89 -12.41
C TYR A 16 -9.16 -6.03 -11.48
N PHE A 17 -10.39 -5.92 -12.01
CA PHE A 17 -11.60 -5.97 -11.19
C PHE A 17 -11.98 -7.35 -10.67
N HIS A 18 -11.41 -8.41 -11.21
CA HIS A 18 -11.81 -9.76 -10.85
C HIS A 18 -10.71 -10.48 -10.07
N LEU A 19 -10.94 -10.70 -8.78
CA LEU A 19 -10.11 -11.59 -7.95
C LEU A 19 -10.12 -13.04 -8.45
N VAL A 20 -11.18 -13.41 -9.15
CA VAL A 20 -11.35 -14.71 -9.81
C VAL A 20 -11.73 -14.43 -11.24
N LEU A 21 -10.92 -14.90 -12.19
CA LEU A 21 -11.20 -14.73 -13.62
C LEU A 21 -12.33 -15.67 -14.04
N PRO A 22 -13.34 -15.19 -14.79
CA PRO A 22 -14.40 -16.03 -15.34
C PRO A 22 -13.88 -17.16 -16.26
N THR A 23 -12.71 -16.93 -16.89
CA THR A 23 -12.05 -17.88 -17.78
C THR A 23 -11.47 -19.09 -17.07
N ASP A 24 -11.19 -19.05 -15.78
CA ASP A 24 -10.75 -20.20 -15.00
C ASP A 24 -11.86 -21.27 -14.88
N GLU A 25 -13.10 -20.91 -15.17
CA GLU A 25 -14.26 -21.81 -15.20
C GLU A 25 -14.47 -22.49 -16.56
N LEU A 26 -13.86 -21.96 -17.64
CA LEU A 26 -13.98 -22.49 -19.01
C LEU A 26 -12.94 -23.55 -19.35
N ALA A 27 -11.99 -23.83 -18.48
CA ALA A 27 -10.90 -24.79 -18.68
C ALA A 27 -11.29 -26.26 -18.38
N GLU A 28 -12.54 -26.57 -18.08
CA GLU A 28 -13.00 -27.96 -17.96
C GLU A 28 -13.39 -28.58 -19.32
N PRO A 29 -13.03 -29.85 -19.55
CA PRO A 29 -13.17 -30.46 -20.86
C PRO A 29 -14.62 -30.59 -21.28
N LYS A 30 -14.88 -30.25 -22.54
CA LYS A 30 -16.15 -30.47 -23.23
C LYS A 30 -16.57 -31.94 -23.14
N LYS A 31 -17.51 -32.27 -22.28
CA LYS A 31 -18.35 -33.49 -22.45
C LYS A 31 -19.79 -33.24 -21.97
N SER A 32 -20.67 -33.24 -22.97
CA SER A 32 -22.06 -33.72 -23.03
C SER A 32 -23.16 -33.17 -22.13
N HIS A 33 -24.19 -32.64 -22.82
CA HIS A 33 -25.62 -32.70 -22.50
C HIS A 33 -26.09 -32.58 -21.04
N ARG A 34 -26.19 -31.33 -20.53
CA ARG A 34 -27.16 -30.90 -19.49
C ARG A 34 -27.13 -29.37 -19.37
N GLN A 35 -27.76 -28.69 -20.33
CA GLN A 35 -27.70 -27.21 -20.40
C GLN A 35 -28.52 -26.46 -19.35
N SER A 36 -29.46 -27.08 -18.64
CA SER A 36 -30.35 -26.33 -17.70
C SER A 36 -29.85 -26.26 -16.27
N HIS A 37 -29.01 -27.19 -15.81
CA HIS A 37 -28.43 -27.17 -14.47
C HIS A 37 -27.15 -26.31 -14.37
N ARG A 38 -26.43 -26.10 -15.48
CA ARG A 38 -25.17 -25.34 -15.50
C ARG A 38 -25.34 -23.85 -15.18
N LYS A 39 -26.46 -23.23 -15.56
CA LYS A 39 -26.68 -21.78 -15.32
C LYS A 39 -26.83 -21.39 -13.85
N LYS A 40 -27.17 -22.33 -12.96
CA LYS A 40 -27.32 -22.07 -11.52
C LYS A 40 -26.06 -22.41 -10.71
N VAL A 41 -25.25 -23.37 -11.14
CA VAL A 41 -24.06 -23.84 -10.45
C VAL A 41 -22.85 -22.93 -10.63
N LEU A 42 -22.68 -22.33 -11.82
CA LEU A 42 -21.57 -21.40 -12.12
C LEU A 42 -21.51 -20.17 -11.21
N PRO A 43 -22.62 -19.46 -10.96
CA PRO A 43 -22.59 -18.33 -10.04
C PRO A 43 -22.26 -18.70 -8.60
N GLU A 44 -22.70 -19.88 -8.14
CA GLU A 44 -22.41 -20.35 -6.77
C GLU A 44 -20.94 -20.74 -6.60
N ILE A 45 -20.35 -21.41 -7.59
CA ILE A 45 -18.93 -21.76 -7.60
C ILE A 45 -18.07 -20.48 -7.62
N TYR A 46 -18.43 -19.53 -8.47
CA TYR A 46 -17.75 -18.23 -8.56
C TYR A 46 -17.81 -17.49 -7.23
N LEU A 47 -18.98 -17.40 -6.61
CA LEU A 47 -19.16 -16.75 -5.32
C LEU A 47 -18.37 -17.43 -4.23
N THR A 48 -18.34 -18.75 -4.17
CA THR A 48 -17.57 -19.51 -3.18
C THR A 48 -16.08 -19.25 -3.33
N ARG A 49 -15.55 -19.25 -4.55
CA ARG A 49 -14.14 -18.91 -4.83
C ARG A 49 -13.83 -17.46 -4.44
N LEU A 50 -14.71 -16.54 -4.79
CA LEU A 50 -14.55 -15.12 -4.45
C LEU A 50 -14.51 -14.91 -2.93
N LEU A 51 -15.40 -15.55 -2.18
CA LEU A 51 -15.44 -15.45 -0.72
C LEU A 51 -14.23 -16.11 -0.06
N SER A 52 -13.76 -17.23 -0.60
CA SER A 52 -12.53 -17.88 -0.14
C SER A 52 -11.31 -17.01 -0.37
N THR A 53 -11.20 -16.41 -1.56
CA THR A 53 -10.12 -15.45 -1.89
C THR A 53 -10.19 -14.23 -0.99
N LYS A 54 -11.41 -13.70 -0.76
CA LYS A 54 -11.62 -12.59 0.17
C LYS A 54 -11.08 -12.92 1.57
N GLY A 55 -11.42 -14.09 2.10
CA GLY A 55 -10.97 -14.51 3.44
C GLY A 55 -9.45 -14.56 3.56
N THR A 56 -8.78 -15.09 2.53
CA THR A 56 -7.31 -15.15 2.47
C THR A 56 -6.70 -13.75 2.41
N LEU A 57 -7.23 -12.87 1.55
CA LEU A 57 -6.74 -11.51 1.42
C LEU A 57 -7.04 -10.66 2.66
N GLN A 58 -8.17 -10.88 3.31
CA GLN A 58 -8.49 -10.19 4.55
C GLN A 58 -7.50 -10.53 5.66
N LYS A 59 -7.15 -11.81 5.81
CA LYS A 59 -6.11 -12.23 6.76
C LYS A 59 -4.78 -11.56 6.43
N PHE A 60 -4.41 -11.52 5.16
CA PHE A 60 -3.19 -10.83 4.73
C PHE A 60 -3.23 -9.34 5.05
N LEU A 61 -4.36 -8.67 4.79
CA LEU A 61 -4.55 -7.26 5.14
C LEU A 61 -4.43 -7.02 6.65
N ASP A 62 -5.06 -7.85 7.47
CA ASP A 62 -4.97 -7.74 8.93
C ASP A 62 -3.52 -7.86 9.42
N ASP A 63 -2.78 -8.83 8.87
CA ASP A 63 -1.37 -9.04 9.21
C ASP A 63 -0.49 -7.88 8.70
N LEU A 64 -0.78 -7.36 7.50
CA LEU A 64 -0.08 -6.23 6.90
C LEU A 64 -0.25 -4.95 7.72
N PHE A 65 -1.49 -4.62 8.12
CA PHE A 65 -1.76 -3.44 8.96
C PHE A 65 -1.06 -3.55 10.31
N LYS A 66 -1.03 -4.73 10.91
CA LYS A 66 -0.27 -4.97 12.14
C LYS A 66 1.23 -4.81 11.94
N ALA A 67 1.77 -5.32 10.84
CA ALA A 67 3.20 -5.23 10.56
C ALA A 67 3.67 -3.79 10.29
N ILE A 68 2.90 -3.03 9.51
CA ILE A 68 3.27 -1.67 9.07
C ILE A 68 2.91 -0.61 10.11
N LEU A 69 1.73 -0.72 10.73
CA LEU A 69 1.11 0.31 11.54
C LEU A 69 1.06 -0.05 13.03
N SER A 70 1.99 -0.84 13.51
CA SER A 70 2.21 -1.07 14.94
C SER A 70 3.56 -0.56 15.37
N ILE A 71 3.63 -0.03 16.58
CA ILE A 71 4.89 0.40 17.19
C ILE A 71 5.38 -0.69 18.14
N ARG A 72 6.59 -1.15 17.87
CA ARG A 72 7.32 -2.05 18.78
C ARG A 72 8.17 -1.21 19.74
N GLU A 73 8.06 -1.45 21.04
CA GLU A 73 8.85 -0.74 22.06
C GLU A 73 10.35 -0.97 21.89
N ASP A 74 10.74 -2.16 21.47
CA ASP A 74 12.15 -2.54 21.24
C ASP A 74 12.74 -1.96 19.94
N LYS A 75 11.90 -1.50 19.03
CA LYS A 75 12.31 -0.92 17.74
C LYS A 75 11.37 0.22 17.35
N PRO A 76 11.43 1.38 18.01
CA PRO A 76 10.59 2.52 17.67
C PRO A 76 10.92 3.05 16.26
N PRO A 77 9.91 3.51 15.50
CA PRO A 77 10.10 4.00 14.14
C PRO A 77 10.65 5.44 14.13
N LEU A 78 11.92 5.62 14.50
CA LEU A 78 12.53 6.93 14.70
C LEU A 78 12.53 7.79 13.43
N ALA A 79 12.79 7.20 12.27
CA ALA A 79 12.76 7.93 11.00
C ALA A 79 11.37 8.47 10.66
N VAL A 80 10.33 7.69 10.93
CA VAL A 80 8.94 8.12 10.74
C VAL A 80 8.60 9.25 11.70
N LYS A 81 8.99 9.13 12.97
CA LYS A 81 8.81 10.20 13.98
C LYS A 81 9.47 11.49 13.54
N TYR A 82 10.73 11.44 13.19
CA TYR A 82 11.49 12.61 12.75
C TYR A 82 10.85 13.28 11.53
N PHE A 83 10.42 12.48 10.56
CA PHE A 83 9.79 12.99 9.35
C PHE A 83 8.38 13.58 9.60
N PHE A 84 7.58 12.96 10.45
CA PHE A 84 6.25 13.48 10.78
C PHE A 84 6.35 14.77 11.60
N ASP A 85 7.30 14.86 12.52
CA ASP A 85 7.58 16.11 13.24
C ASP A 85 8.04 17.24 12.30
N PHE A 86 8.84 16.89 11.28
CA PHE A 86 9.21 17.85 10.23
C PHE A 86 7.98 18.37 9.47
N LEU A 87 7.04 17.48 9.10
CA LEU A 87 5.80 17.91 8.43
C LEU A 87 4.96 18.82 9.32
N GLU A 88 4.85 18.53 10.60
CA GLU A 88 4.13 19.35 11.57
C GLU A 88 4.79 20.73 11.74
N GLU A 89 6.10 20.79 11.83
CA GLU A 89 6.86 22.02 11.86
C GLU A 89 6.65 22.86 10.59
N GLN A 90 6.65 22.24 9.42
CA GLN A 90 6.38 22.91 8.16
C GLN A 90 4.95 23.46 8.07
N ALA A 91 3.98 22.76 8.64
CA ALA A 91 2.60 23.26 8.73
C ALA A 91 2.49 24.45 9.66
N GLU A 92 3.11 24.38 10.83
CA GLU A 92 3.15 25.50 11.79
C GLU A 92 3.78 26.75 11.20
N LYS A 93 4.92 26.62 10.53
CA LYS A 93 5.59 27.74 9.84
C LYS A 93 4.73 28.42 8.77
N ARG A 94 3.75 27.71 8.23
CA ARG A 94 2.81 28.21 7.21
C ARG A 94 1.45 28.60 7.77
N GLY A 95 1.28 28.56 9.09
CA GLY A 95 0.01 28.84 9.75
C GLY A 95 -1.09 27.84 9.44
N ILE A 96 -0.74 26.62 9.08
CA ILE A 96 -1.68 25.54 8.79
C ILE A 96 -1.96 24.79 10.09
N SER A 97 -3.19 24.90 10.60
CA SER A 97 -3.63 24.22 11.83
C SER A 97 -4.68 23.16 11.60
N ASP A 98 -5.13 22.97 10.36
CA ASP A 98 -6.12 21.96 9.99
C ASP A 98 -5.56 20.54 10.16
N PRO A 99 -6.12 19.70 11.07
CA PRO A 99 -5.66 18.34 11.28
C PRO A 99 -5.78 17.45 10.04
N ASP A 100 -6.76 17.74 9.17
CA ASP A 100 -6.98 16.98 7.94
C ASP A 100 -5.86 17.22 6.95
N THR A 101 -5.35 18.43 6.85
CA THR A 101 -4.19 18.76 5.99
C THR A 101 -2.94 17.99 6.43
N LEU A 102 -2.67 17.96 7.74
CA LEU A 102 -1.54 17.17 8.28
C LEU A 102 -1.69 15.69 8.04
N HIS A 103 -2.89 15.15 8.24
CA HIS A 103 -3.18 13.75 7.92
C HIS A 103 -2.92 13.45 6.43
N ILE A 104 -3.38 14.31 5.54
CA ILE A 104 -3.15 14.18 4.09
C ILE A 104 -1.66 14.22 3.76
N TRP A 105 -0.89 15.09 4.36
CA TRP A 105 0.55 15.18 4.12
C TRP A 105 1.28 13.91 4.57
N LYS A 106 0.98 13.42 5.77
CA LYS A 106 1.53 12.16 6.31
C LYS A 106 1.17 10.97 5.41
N THR A 107 -0.10 10.88 5.03
CA THR A 107 -0.63 9.80 4.18
C THR A 107 -0.03 9.83 2.77
N ASN A 108 0.08 10.98 2.15
CA ASN A 108 0.71 11.11 0.82
C ASN A 108 2.19 10.72 0.84
N SER A 109 2.88 10.99 1.93
CA SER A 109 4.32 10.76 2.03
C SER A 109 4.66 9.31 2.35
N LEU A 110 4.16 8.76 3.43
CA LEU A 110 4.53 7.41 3.88
C LEU A 110 3.62 6.32 3.30
N PRO A 111 2.31 6.28 3.57
CA PRO A 111 1.45 5.23 3.04
C PRO A 111 1.43 5.18 1.51
N LEU A 112 1.20 6.29 0.83
CA LEU A 112 0.97 6.29 -0.61
C LEU A 112 2.28 6.22 -1.42
N ARG A 113 3.28 7.03 -1.10
CA ARG A 113 4.52 7.07 -1.89
C ARG A 113 5.48 5.94 -1.57
N PHE A 114 5.45 5.42 -0.37
CA PHE A 114 6.34 4.34 0.05
C PHE A 114 5.63 2.99 0.06
N TRP A 115 4.68 2.76 0.97
CA TRP A 115 4.07 1.44 1.13
C TRP A 115 3.25 0.98 -0.07
N VAL A 116 2.44 1.84 -0.67
CA VAL A 116 1.63 1.47 -1.85
C VAL A 116 2.51 1.12 -3.05
N ASN A 117 3.62 1.83 -3.23
CA ASN A 117 4.57 1.50 -4.30
C ASN A 117 5.21 0.12 -4.09
N ILE A 118 5.57 -0.23 -2.86
CA ILE A 118 6.09 -1.55 -2.53
C ILE A 118 5.01 -2.63 -2.71
N LEU A 119 3.78 -2.37 -2.27
CA LEU A 119 2.67 -3.31 -2.41
C LEU A 119 2.35 -3.60 -3.88
N LYS A 120 2.36 -2.59 -4.73
CA LYS A 120 2.11 -2.76 -6.17
C LYS A 120 3.28 -3.37 -6.93
N ASN A 121 4.50 -3.11 -6.48
CA ASN A 121 5.72 -3.50 -7.15
C ASN A 121 6.68 -4.21 -6.19
N PRO A 122 6.26 -5.35 -5.62
CA PRO A 122 7.08 -6.06 -4.64
C PRO A 122 8.40 -6.58 -5.24
N GLN A 123 8.47 -6.74 -6.56
CA GLN A 123 9.69 -7.14 -7.27
C GLN A 123 10.84 -6.11 -7.16
N PHE A 124 10.57 -4.88 -6.72
CA PHE A 124 11.63 -3.90 -6.49
C PHE A 124 12.43 -4.15 -5.21
N VAL A 125 11.87 -4.90 -4.26
CA VAL A 125 12.49 -5.19 -2.96
C VAL A 125 12.65 -6.67 -2.68
N PHE A 126 11.93 -7.52 -3.41
CA PHE A 126 11.98 -8.99 -3.26
C PHE A 126 12.28 -9.64 -4.61
N ASP A 127 12.99 -10.75 -4.57
CA ASP A 127 13.24 -11.59 -5.76
C ASP A 127 12.03 -12.48 -6.03
N ILE A 128 11.04 -11.91 -6.67
CA ILE A 128 9.78 -12.59 -7.01
C ILE A 128 9.33 -12.24 -8.42
N ASP A 129 8.68 -13.19 -9.07
CA ASP A 129 7.96 -12.98 -10.32
C ASP A 129 6.48 -12.68 -10.04
N LYS A 130 6.00 -11.59 -10.61
CA LYS A 130 4.62 -11.15 -10.44
C LYS A 130 3.75 -11.67 -11.58
N THR A 131 2.88 -12.64 -11.26
CA THR A 131 1.86 -13.14 -12.19
C THR A 131 0.66 -12.20 -12.26
N ASP A 132 -0.17 -12.32 -13.32
CA ASP A 132 -1.39 -11.52 -13.46
C ASP A 132 -2.35 -11.69 -12.27
N HIS A 133 -2.47 -12.91 -11.73
CA HIS A 133 -3.30 -13.18 -10.56
C HIS A 133 -2.75 -12.50 -9.29
N ILE A 134 -1.44 -12.59 -9.07
CA ILE A 134 -0.78 -11.89 -7.95
C ILE A 134 -0.95 -10.39 -8.10
N ASP A 135 -0.79 -9.85 -9.31
CA ASP A 135 -0.96 -8.43 -9.58
C ASP A 135 -2.40 -7.96 -9.27
N ALA A 136 -3.41 -8.74 -9.64
CA ALA A 136 -4.80 -8.47 -9.28
C ALA A 136 -5.02 -8.45 -7.76
N CYS A 137 -4.48 -9.43 -7.03
CA CYS A 137 -4.56 -9.48 -5.57
C CYS A 137 -3.85 -8.29 -4.91
N LEU A 138 -2.66 -7.94 -5.37
CA LEU A 138 -1.90 -6.80 -4.85
C LEU A 138 -2.60 -5.47 -5.11
N SER A 139 -3.29 -5.34 -6.24
CA SER A 139 -4.10 -4.15 -6.55
C SER A 139 -5.27 -3.99 -5.57
N VAL A 140 -5.93 -5.07 -5.19
CA VAL A 140 -7.00 -5.05 -4.18
C VAL A 140 -6.46 -4.68 -2.82
N ILE A 141 -5.34 -5.27 -2.42
CA ILE A 141 -4.66 -4.98 -1.15
C ILE A 141 -4.22 -3.51 -1.09
N ALA A 142 -3.59 -3.02 -2.16
CA ALA A 142 -3.15 -1.64 -2.24
C ALA A 142 -4.34 -0.66 -2.18
N GLN A 143 -5.45 -0.96 -2.84
CA GLN A 143 -6.65 -0.13 -2.79
C GLN A 143 -7.28 -0.11 -1.40
N ALA A 144 -7.38 -1.24 -0.73
CA ALA A 144 -7.86 -1.31 0.65
C ALA A 144 -6.96 -0.49 1.60
N PHE A 145 -5.66 -0.54 1.39
CA PHE A 145 -4.69 0.25 2.15
C PHE A 145 -4.86 1.76 1.90
N ILE A 146 -5.02 2.18 0.66
CA ILE A 146 -5.30 3.58 0.29
C ILE A 146 -6.59 4.06 0.94
N ASP A 147 -7.68 3.30 0.84
CA ASP A 147 -8.98 3.65 1.40
C ASP A 147 -8.93 3.78 2.94
N ALA A 148 -8.16 2.92 3.61
CA ALA A 148 -7.95 2.99 5.05
C ALA A 148 -7.15 4.23 5.48
N CYS A 149 -6.20 4.69 4.68
CA CYS A 149 -5.39 5.87 4.97
C CYS A 149 -6.05 7.19 4.54
N SER A 150 -7.12 7.13 3.74
CA SER A 150 -7.84 8.31 3.25
C SER A 150 -8.74 8.91 4.33
N ILE A 151 -8.89 10.24 4.31
CA ILE A 151 -9.85 10.96 5.16
C ILE A 151 -11.27 10.87 4.58
N SER A 152 -11.40 10.82 3.25
CA SER A 152 -12.68 10.81 2.57
C SER A 152 -13.48 9.56 2.94
N ASP A 153 -14.76 9.74 3.25
CA ASP A 153 -15.67 8.61 3.40
C ASP A 153 -15.76 7.81 2.13
N LEU A 154 -15.83 6.48 2.29
CA LEU A 154 -16.05 5.56 1.18
C LEU A 154 -17.43 5.84 0.60
N GLN A 155 -17.47 6.50 -0.54
CA GLN A 155 -18.70 6.63 -1.32
C GLN A 155 -18.90 5.34 -2.12
N LEU A 156 -19.84 4.51 -1.67
CA LEU A 156 -20.23 3.28 -2.36
C LEU A 156 -21.48 3.56 -3.18
N GLY A 157 -21.40 3.26 -4.47
CA GLY A 157 -22.50 3.38 -5.41
C GLY A 157 -22.74 2.08 -6.19
N LYS A 158 -23.78 2.06 -7.00
CA LYS A 158 -24.09 0.92 -7.88
C LYS A 158 -22.95 0.59 -8.85
N ASP A 159 -22.16 1.59 -9.21
CA ASP A 159 -21.03 1.49 -10.14
C ASP A 159 -19.68 1.30 -9.43
N SER A 160 -19.69 1.11 -8.11
CA SER A 160 -18.46 0.85 -7.37
C SER A 160 -17.88 -0.52 -7.74
N PRO A 161 -16.54 -0.64 -7.91
CA PRO A 161 -15.91 -1.92 -8.19
C PRO A 161 -16.26 -2.96 -7.12
N THR A 162 -16.50 -4.20 -7.53
CA THR A 162 -16.83 -5.32 -6.63
C THR A 162 -15.80 -5.46 -5.50
N ASN A 163 -14.50 -5.28 -5.81
CA ASN A 163 -13.43 -5.35 -4.84
C ASN A 163 -13.55 -4.29 -3.75
N LYS A 164 -13.98 -3.08 -4.10
CA LYS A 164 -14.24 -1.99 -3.14
C LYS A 164 -15.39 -2.35 -2.19
N LEU A 165 -16.44 -2.97 -2.72
CA LEU A 165 -17.57 -3.44 -1.93
C LEU A 165 -17.19 -4.57 -0.96
N LEU A 166 -16.27 -5.47 -1.37
CA LEU A 166 -15.83 -6.59 -0.54
C LEU A 166 -15.22 -6.18 0.80
N TYR A 167 -14.47 -5.09 0.81
CA TYR A 167 -13.74 -4.61 2.00
C TYR A 167 -14.34 -3.36 2.64
N ALA A 168 -15.46 -2.87 2.13
CA ALA A 168 -16.10 -1.66 2.63
C ALA A 168 -16.43 -1.72 4.13
N LYS A 169 -16.80 -2.90 4.61
CA LYS A 169 -17.14 -3.13 6.02
C LYS A 169 -15.92 -3.06 6.93
N GLU A 170 -14.77 -3.51 6.45
CA GLU A 170 -13.52 -3.58 7.21
C GLU A 170 -12.76 -2.25 7.23
N ILE A 171 -12.95 -1.40 6.23
CA ILE A 171 -12.23 -0.12 6.11
C ILE A 171 -12.34 0.78 7.35
N PRO A 172 -13.50 0.96 8.00
CA PRO A 172 -13.57 1.78 9.21
C PRO A 172 -12.66 1.30 10.34
N GLU A 173 -12.49 0.00 10.51
CA GLU A 173 -11.59 -0.57 11.53
C GLU A 173 -10.12 -0.35 11.15
N TYR A 174 -9.76 -0.49 9.88
CA TYR A 174 -8.42 -0.18 9.39
C TYR A 174 -8.08 1.31 9.53
N ARG A 175 -9.05 2.20 9.33
CA ARG A 175 -8.88 3.65 9.58
C ARG A 175 -8.53 3.94 11.03
N LYS A 176 -9.16 3.25 11.98
CA LYS A 176 -8.83 3.39 13.40
C LYS A 176 -7.38 2.97 13.69
N ILE A 177 -6.89 1.93 13.02
CA ILE A 177 -5.49 1.50 13.14
C ILE A 177 -4.55 2.60 12.63
N VAL A 178 -4.84 3.20 11.47
CA VAL A 178 -4.05 4.31 10.90
C VAL A 178 -4.03 5.51 11.85
N GLN A 179 -5.19 5.93 12.34
CA GLN A 179 -5.32 7.07 13.26
C GLN A 179 -4.55 6.82 14.56
N ARG A 180 -4.65 5.61 15.12
CA ARG A 180 -3.92 5.21 16.31
C ARG A 180 -2.41 5.26 16.09
N TYR A 181 -1.94 4.74 14.95
CA TYR A 181 -0.53 4.77 14.60
C TYR A 181 -0.01 6.21 14.49
N TYR A 182 -0.72 7.09 13.79
CA TYR A 182 -0.33 8.49 13.68
C TYR A 182 -0.30 9.20 15.04
N LYS A 183 -1.27 8.90 15.91
CA LYS A 183 -1.30 9.43 17.28
C LYS A 183 -0.12 8.93 18.11
N GLN A 184 0.18 7.63 18.04
CA GLN A 184 1.32 7.04 18.74
C GLN A 184 2.66 7.65 18.28
N ILE A 185 2.82 7.89 16.97
CA ILE A 185 4.00 8.59 16.44
C ILE A 185 4.05 10.03 16.98
N GLN A 186 2.95 10.74 16.99
CA GLN A 186 2.87 12.10 17.51
C GLN A 186 3.28 12.17 18.99
N ASP A 187 2.87 11.19 19.79
CA ASP A 187 3.15 11.12 21.23
C ASP A 187 4.57 10.63 21.58
N MET A 188 5.33 10.17 20.60
CA MET A 188 6.74 9.79 20.82
C MET A 188 7.60 11.01 21.19
N THR A 189 8.67 10.76 21.94
CA THR A 189 9.67 11.80 22.25
C THR A 189 10.33 12.32 20.96
N PRO A 190 10.35 13.63 20.72
CA PRO A 190 11.04 14.21 19.58
C PRO A 190 12.53 13.88 19.57
N LEU A 191 13.08 13.73 18.36
CA LEU A 191 14.52 13.54 18.16
C LEU A 191 15.17 14.83 17.68
N SER A 192 16.37 15.11 18.19
CA SER A 192 17.24 16.12 17.59
C SER A 192 17.83 15.63 16.28
N GLU A 193 18.30 16.56 15.45
CA GLU A 193 19.03 16.22 14.21
C GLU A 193 20.25 15.33 14.50
N GLN A 194 20.98 15.62 15.57
CA GLN A 194 22.13 14.82 15.99
C GLN A 194 21.74 13.38 16.35
N GLU A 195 20.66 13.20 17.11
CA GLU A 195 20.15 11.85 17.44
C GLU A 195 19.71 11.10 16.21
N MET A 196 19.05 11.76 15.27
CA MET A 196 18.62 11.13 14.01
C MET A 196 19.81 10.75 13.14
N ASN A 197 20.82 11.60 13.03
CA ASN A 197 22.04 11.29 12.29
C ASN A 197 22.82 10.12 12.91
N ALA A 198 22.88 10.06 14.24
CA ALA A 198 23.49 8.93 14.96
C ALA A 198 22.73 7.62 14.69
N HIS A 199 21.41 7.65 14.69
CA HIS A 199 20.59 6.49 14.37
C HIS A 199 20.81 6.01 12.92
N LEU A 200 20.83 6.91 11.95
CA LEU A 200 21.09 6.58 10.55
C LEU A 200 22.48 6.00 10.34
N ALA A 201 23.50 6.54 11.03
CA ALA A 201 24.86 6.03 10.99
C ALA A 201 24.95 4.62 11.55
N GLU A 202 24.23 4.33 12.64
CA GLU A 202 24.16 3.00 13.25
C GLU A 202 23.50 1.98 12.31
N GLU A 203 22.36 2.33 11.71
CA GLU A 203 21.67 1.50 10.73
C GLU A 203 22.55 1.25 9.49
N SER A 204 23.24 2.26 9.00
CA SER A 204 24.15 2.14 7.86
C SER A 204 25.32 1.19 8.13
N ARG A 205 25.89 1.21 9.36
CA ARG A 205 26.99 0.31 9.72
C ARG A 205 26.63 -1.17 9.66
N LYS A 206 25.38 -1.53 9.91
CA LYS A 206 24.91 -2.91 9.83
C LYS A 206 25.07 -3.51 8.43
N TYR A 207 25.05 -2.68 7.39
CA TYR A 207 25.07 -3.08 5.99
C TYR A 207 26.35 -2.70 5.27
N GLN A 208 27.39 -2.21 5.95
CA GLN A 208 28.61 -1.71 5.32
C GLN A 208 29.36 -2.76 4.49
N ASN A 209 29.20 -4.05 4.82
CA ASN A 209 29.81 -5.15 4.09
C ASN A 209 28.93 -5.67 2.92
N GLU A 210 27.68 -5.24 2.86
CA GLU A 210 26.69 -5.64 1.83
C GLU A 210 26.49 -4.56 0.77
N PHE A 211 26.95 -3.35 1.03
CA PHE A 211 26.75 -2.20 0.15
C PHE A 211 28.09 -1.52 -0.18
N ASN A 212 28.43 -1.49 -1.48
CA ASN A 212 29.61 -0.80 -1.96
C ASN A 212 29.26 0.62 -2.41
N THR A 213 29.59 1.60 -1.59
CA THR A 213 29.33 3.03 -1.84
C THR A 213 29.93 3.52 -3.15
N ASN A 214 31.16 3.10 -3.48
CA ASN A 214 31.85 3.54 -4.69
C ASN A 214 31.15 3.04 -5.96
N VAL A 215 30.67 1.79 -5.95
CA VAL A 215 29.90 1.23 -7.06
C VAL A 215 28.58 1.98 -7.22
N ALA A 216 27.86 2.24 -6.13
CA ALA A 216 26.60 2.99 -6.14
C ALA A 216 26.81 4.42 -6.67
N MET A 217 27.85 5.11 -6.23
CA MET A 217 28.20 6.46 -6.70
C MET A 217 28.58 6.46 -8.18
N ALA A 218 29.30 5.46 -8.65
CA ALA A 218 29.64 5.31 -10.07
C ALA A 218 28.39 5.12 -10.94
N GLU A 219 27.43 4.32 -10.48
CA GLU A 219 26.14 4.15 -11.18
C GLU A 219 25.34 5.45 -11.22
N ILE A 220 25.20 6.16 -10.11
CA ILE A 220 24.53 7.48 -10.06
C ILE A 220 25.22 8.44 -11.04
N TYR A 221 26.55 8.48 -11.05
CA TYR A 221 27.31 9.34 -11.96
C TYR A 221 27.04 9.03 -13.43
N LYS A 222 26.95 7.75 -13.81
CA LYS A 222 26.62 7.35 -15.19
C LYS A 222 25.27 7.93 -15.63
N TYR A 223 24.24 7.82 -14.76
CA TYR A 223 22.92 8.38 -15.04
C TYR A 223 22.95 9.91 -15.07
N ALA A 224 23.57 10.56 -14.12
CA ALA A 224 23.70 12.02 -14.07
C ALA A 224 24.40 12.57 -15.33
N LYS A 225 25.48 11.92 -15.77
CA LYS A 225 26.21 12.28 -16.99
C LYS A 225 25.34 12.11 -18.24
N ARG A 226 24.56 11.02 -18.32
CA ARG A 226 23.69 10.71 -19.45
C ARG A 226 22.57 11.71 -19.66
N TYR A 227 22.01 12.21 -18.55
CA TYR A 227 20.85 13.11 -18.56
C TYR A 227 21.20 14.57 -18.24
N ARG A 228 22.49 14.90 -18.20
CA ARG A 228 22.92 16.29 -18.01
C ARG A 228 22.46 17.11 -19.22
N PRO A 229 21.74 18.23 -19.01
CA PRO A 229 21.44 19.16 -20.10
C PRO A 229 22.74 19.63 -20.78
N GLN A 230 22.75 19.67 -22.11
CA GLN A 230 23.85 20.22 -22.87
C GLN A 230 23.84 21.72 -22.77
#